data_4e5018a2ece893b90e2f18a0a81dd178
#
_entry.id   4e5018a2ece893b90e2f18a0a81dd178
#
_cell.length_a   1.000
_cell.length_b   1.000
_cell.length_c   1.000
_cell.angle_alpha   90.00
_cell.angle_beta   90.00
_cell.angle_gamma   90.00
#
_symmetry.space_group_name_H-M   'P 1'
#
loop_
_entity.id
_entity.type
_entity.pdbx_description
1 polymer ?
#
loop_
_entity_poly.entity_id
_entity_poly.type
_entity_poly.pdbx_seq_one_letter_code
_entity_poly.pdbx_strand_id
1 'polypeptide(L)'
;MADAPMSDRRSARRAAASIKMRGWRELREELSKDRRLLLQFFCSVTTYKPMAHMIQAHCAGLSLPEWDAAKGRYTSPKTQKLHLGGIGAGKTAWAGAEFVMGVIANPGGWHMLSGPTHDQVSNVNLPHWHRYVEEMEQAGYPLASGKWHKAAKEQTLVCGGKVFARTYAKIANLLGFEFSTAWMDEIETIPRSLEVWDTVDGRIRRPGSKWRQIFGTTTPNGLRGVVAKFHEARTKAQGIEDEGERRKELMRWGWWRNTALDNPHLPANYLDGLRVHYSARRWRQEVLAEILRPESVIWAEFDEQRHCVEFSRFLANMEYDLAYDAGDQYPHVLWIARDPQGRSIVFDELCPDNVPTGKLHEEIVMRCKRLQREPTHIVCDRAVKREIQWCLEQFPKSQVHRMNSRLEQSVAEGIELVRDQLDPVERSPMLLFARHLAKTDERRGIVACVQNYRYKQDMFGVITNIPHKDNVFDHGCDALRMHQVMVHSRHSTAYMLSRKHL
;
A
#
# COMPACT_ATOMS: atom_id res chain seq x y z
N MET A 1 -56.41 11.03 -34.45
CA MET A 1 -56.11 10.25 -33.23
C MET A 1 -55.83 11.22 -32.11
N ALA A 2 -56.78 11.34 -31.18
CA ALA A 2 -56.73 12.37 -30.14
C ALA A 2 -55.66 12.04 -29.09
N ASP A 3 -54.89 13.08 -28.75
CA ASP A 3 -53.86 13.03 -27.69
C ASP A 3 -54.50 12.70 -26.33
N ALA A 4 -54.11 11.57 -25.77
CA ALA A 4 -54.47 11.21 -24.38
C ALA A 4 -53.90 12.29 -23.42
N PRO A 5 -54.68 12.70 -22.38
CA PRO A 5 -54.28 13.78 -21.48
C PRO A 5 -52.99 13.45 -20.75
N MET A 6 -52.15 14.44 -20.53
CA MET A 6 -50.77 14.35 -19.96
C MET A 6 -50.73 13.66 -18.57
N SER A 7 -51.86 13.62 -17.84
CA SER A 7 -52.03 12.90 -16.57
C SER A 7 -51.98 11.38 -16.75
N ASP A 8 -52.54 10.87 -17.84
CA ASP A 8 -52.60 9.42 -18.12
C ASP A 8 -51.25 8.84 -18.54
N ARG A 9 -50.42 9.62 -19.25
CA ARG A 9 -49.05 9.21 -19.62
C ARG A 9 -48.11 9.16 -18.41
N ARG A 10 -48.34 10.00 -17.40
CA ARG A 10 -47.58 9.98 -16.13
C ARG A 10 -48.00 8.77 -15.25
N SER A 11 -49.28 8.47 -15.16
CA SER A 11 -49.80 7.31 -14.40
C SER A 11 -49.35 6.00 -15.03
N ALA A 12 -49.44 5.87 -16.37
CA ALA A 12 -48.97 4.70 -17.10
C ALA A 12 -47.47 4.47 -16.95
N ARG A 13 -46.66 5.54 -17.02
CA ARG A 13 -45.20 5.46 -16.76
C ARG A 13 -44.88 5.05 -15.31
N ARG A 14 -45.64 5.58 -14.33
CA ARG A 14 -45.50 5.17 -12.92
C ARG A 14 -45.88 3.72 -12.70
N ALA A 15 -46.95 3.24 -13.32
CA ALA A 15 -47.37 1.85 -13.26
C ALA A 15 -46.34 0.90 -13.90
N ALA A 16 -45.86 1.23 -15.10
CA ALA A 16 -44.81 0.46 -15.78
C ALA A 16 -43.50 0.41 -14.95
N ALA A 17 -43.09 1.55 -14.37
CA ALA A 17 -41.94 1.61 -13.48
C ALA A 17 -42.14 0.78 -12.21
N SER A 18 -43.37 0.79 -11.63
CA SER A 18 -43.73 -0.03 -10.47
C SER A 18 -43.68 -1.53 -10.77
N ILE A 19 -44.19 -1.96 -11.93
CA ILE A 19 -44.16 -3.36 -12.38
C ILE A 19 -42.69 -3.81 -12.59
N LYS A 20 -41.88 -2.98 -13.25
CA LYS A 20 -40.46 -3.24 -13.47
C LYS A 20 -39.68 -3.33 -12.17
N MET A 21 -39.97 -2.47 -11.20
CA MET A 21 -39.37 -2.50 -9.87
C MET A 21 -39.81 -3.72 -9.06
N ARG A 22 -41.04 -4.20 -9.20
CA ARG A 22 -41.50 -5.43 -8.55
C ARG A 22 -40.76 -6.64 -9.10
N GLY A 23 -40.65 -6.79 -10.40
CA GLY A 23 -39.88 -7.85 -11.04
C GLY A 23 -38.37 -7.81 -10.65
N TRP A 24 -37.79 -6.62 -10.55
CA TRP A 24 -36.41 -6.47 -10.06
C TRP A 24 -36.27 -6.92 -8.60
N ARG A 25 -37.22 -6.62 -7.75
CA ARG A 25 -37.23 -7.08 -6.35
C ARG A 25 -37.27 -8.59 -6.25
N GLU A 26 -38.14 -9.24 -7.01
CA GLU A 26 -38.28 -10.69 -7.06
C GLU A 26 -37.02 -11.36 -7.61
N LEU A 27 -36.44 -10.84 -8.69
CA LEU A 27 -35.20 -11.33 -9.25
C LEU A 27 -34.03 -11.24 -8.24
N ARG A 28 -33.88 -10.14 -7.51
CA ARG A 28 -32.85 -10.01 -6.47
C ARG A 28 -33.03 -11.04 -5.36
N GLU A 29 -34.26 -11.37 -5.02
CA GLU A 29 -34.53 -12.40 -4.02
C GLU A 29 -33.96 -13.74 -4.47
N GLU A 30 -34.17 -14.14 -5.73
CA GLU A 30 -33.64 -15.37 -6.30
C GLU A 30 -32.10 -15.31 -6.42
N LEU A 31 -31.54 -14.23 -6.97
CA LEU A 31 -30.10 -14.04 -7.12
C LEU A 31 -29.37 -14.10 -5.78
N SER A 32 -29.98 -13.64 -4.69
CA SER A 32 -29.39 -13.65 -3.36
C SER A 32 -29.20 -15.05 -2.77
N LYS A 33 -29.83 -16.07 -3.34
CA LYS A 33 -29.75 -17.47 -2.89
C LYS A 33 -28.49 -18.18 -3.46
N ASP A 34 -27.98 -17.73 -4.60
CA ASP A 34 -26.83 -18.34 -5.27
C ASP A 34 -25.82 -17.29 -5.78
N ARG A 35 -24.61 -17.32 -5.23
CA ARG A 35 -23.55 -16.41 -5.61
C ARG A 35 -23.08 -16.59 -7.05
N ARG A 36 -23.10 -17.81 -7.58
CA ARG A 36 -22.71 -18.08 -8.97
C ARG A 36 -23.71 -17.46 -9.93
N LEU A 37 -24.99 -17.66 -9.64
CA LEU A 37 -26.07 -17.07 -10.44
C LEU A 37 -26.01 -15.54 -10.37
N LEU A 38 -25.76 -14.96 -9.19
CA LEU A 38 -25.60 -13.52 -9.03
C LEU A 38 -24.38 -12.99 -9.80
N LEU A 39 -23.25 -13.70 -9.76
CA LEU A 39 -22.06 -13.32 -10.54
C LEU A 39 -22.32 -13.37 -12.04
N GLN A 40 -22.97 -14.44 -12.54
CA GLN A 40 -23.34 -14.55 -13.95
C GLN A 40 -24.27 -13.41 -14.38
N PHE A 41 -25.29 -13.11 -13.59
CA PHE A 41 -26.18 -11.99 -13.82
C PHE A 41 -25.39 -10.67 -13.85
N PHE A 42 -24.55 -10.39 -12.84
CA PHE A 42 -23.77 -9.18 -12.75
C PHE A 42 -22.85 -8.99 -13.98
N CYS A 43 -22.16 -10.05 -14.39
CA CYS A 43 -21.32 -10.03 -15.60
C CYS A 43 -22.12 -9.84 -16.91
N SER A 44 -23.39 -10.23 -16.94
CA SER A 44 -24.26 -10.07 -18.13
C SER A 44 -24.77 -8.65 -18.30
N VAL A 45 -24.87 -7.89 -17.22
CA VAL A 45 -25.44 -6.53 -17.20
C VAL A 45 -24.42 -5.42 -16.98
N THR A 46 -23.18 -5.78 -16.70
CA THR A 46 -22.06 -4.83 -16.48
C THR A 46 -20.87 -5.15 -17.37
N THR A 47 -19.92 -4.23 -17.43
CA THR A 47 -18.64 -4.43 -18.15
C THR A 47 -17.64 -5.29 -17.38
N TYR A 48 -18.00 -5.77 -16.20
CA TYR A 48 -17.11 -6.58 -15.36
C TYR A 48 -16.84 -7.96 -15.99
N LYS A 49 -15.55 -8.28 -16.16
CA LYS A 49 -15.10 -9.58 -16.65
C LYS A 49 -14.09 -10.16 -15.65
N PRO A 50 -14.52 -11.07 -14.77
CA PRO A 50 -13.65 -11.64 -13.76
C PRO A 50 -12.60 -12.57 -14.41
N MET A 51 -11.37 -12.49 -13.94
CA MET A 51 -10.36 -13.50 -14.23
C MET A 51 -10.70 -14.82 -13.51
N ALA A 52 -10.18 -15.95 -13.97
CA ALA A 52 -10.54 -17.28 -13.45
C ALA A 52 -10.42 -17.38 -11.91
N HIS A 53 -9.36 -16.86 -11.32
CA HIS A 53 -9.15 -16.84 -9.88
C HIS A 53 -10.15 -15.95 -9.13
N MET A 54 -10.62 -14.86 -9.75
CA MET A 54 -11.63 -13.97 -9.15
C MET A 54 -12.99 -14.65 -9.05
N ILE A 55 -13.33 -15.53 -9.99
CA ILE A 55 -14.56 -16.33 -9.95
C ILE A 55 -14.60 -17.17 -8.68
N GLN A 56 -13.50 -17.83 -8.34
CA GLN A 56 -13.41 -18.61 -7.10
C GLN A 56 -13.60 -17.73 -5.86
N ALA A 57 -13.00 -16.53 -5.86
CA ALA A 57 -13.11 -15.58 -4.76
C ALA A 57 -14.52 -15.04 -4.59
N HIS A 58 -15.26 -14.78 -5.67
CA HIS A 58 -16.66 -14.40 -5.61
C HIS A 58 -17.56 -15.53 -5.10
N CYS A 59 -17.32 -16.74 -5.54
CA CYS A 59 -18.13 -17.92 -5.18
C CYS A 59 -17.79 -18.47 -3.78
N ALA A 60 -16.70 -18.07 -3.16
CA ALA A 60 -16.37 -18.54 -1.84
C ALA A 60 -17.21 -17.83 -0.74
N GLY A 61 -17.40 -18.53 0.38
CA GLY A 61 -18.17 -18.03 1.50
C GLY A 61 -19.68 -18.31 1.38
N LEU A 62 -20.05 -19.21 0.48
CA LEU A 62 -21.37 -19.80 0.46
C LEU A 62 -21.51 -20.83 1.58
N SER A 63 -21.89 -20.38 2.76
CA SER A 63 -22.74 -21.21 3.59
C SER A 63 -24.17 -20.78 3.26
N LEU A 64 -24.95 -21.71 2.79
CA LEU A 64 -26.39 -21.53 2.68
C LEU A 64 -26.91 -21.06 4.04
N PRO A 65 -27.91 -20.16 4.09
CA PRO A 65 -28.55 -19.80 5.35
C PRO A 65 -28.98 -21.07 6.06
N GLU A 66 -28.39 -21.38 7.21
CA GLU A 66 -28.79 -22.52 8.02
C GLU A 66 -30.03 -22.11 8.84
N TRP A 67 -31.06 -22.96 8.85
CA TRP A 67 -32.21 -22.77 9.70
C TRP A 67 -31.79 -23.02 11.16
N ASP A 68 -31.82 -21.98 11.97
CA ASP A 68 -31.63 -22.10 13.42
C ASP A 68 -32.99 -22.34 14.08
N ALA A 69 -33.27 -23.60 14.37
CA ALA A 69 -34.56 -24.01 14.97
C ALA A 69 -34.76 -23.38 16.36
N ALA A 70 -33.68 -23.10 17.12
CA ALA A 70 -33.78 -22.49 18.43
C ALA A 70 -34.15 -21.01 18.34
N LYS A 71 -33.81 -20.35 17.22
CA LYS A 71 -34.13 -18.93 16.99
C LYS A 71 -35.31 -18.72 16.02
N GLY A 72 -35.83 -19.77 15.42
CA GLY A 72 -36.91 -19.69 14.44
C GLY A 72 -36.59 -18.84 13.22
N ARG A 73 -35.33 -18.78 12.81
CA ARG A 73 -34.87 -17.94 11.70
C ARG A 73 -33.66 -18.52 10.99
N TYR A 74 -33.48 -18.17 9.73
CA TYR A 74 -32.24 -18.46 9.02
C TYR A 74 -31.09 -17.61 9.58
N THR A 75 -29.99 -18.26 9.90
CA THR A 75 -28.74 -17.61 10.26
C THR A 75 -27.78 -17.73 9.08
N SER A 76 -27.41 -16.60 8.48
CA SER A 76 -26.32 -16.57 7.52
C SER A 76 -25.03 -16.40 8.30
N PRO A 77 -24.10 -17.35 8.24
CA PRO A 77 -22.79 -17.16 8.83
C PRO A 77 -22.11 -15.96 8.18
N LYS A 78 -21.43 -15.18 9.01
CA LYS A 78 -20.62 -14.07 8.56
C LYS A 78 -19.39 -14.61 7.83
N THR A 79 -19.13 -14.12 6.62
CA THR A 79 -17.94 -14.46 5.85
C THR A 79 -16.89 -13.37 5.95
N GLN A 80 -15.65 -13.78 6.09
CA GLN A 80 -14.48 -12.92 6.05
C GLN A 80 -13.64 -13.32 4.83
N LYS A 81 -13.25 -12.34 4.01
CA LYS A 81 -12.48 -12.59 2.79
C LYS A 81 -11.28 -11.67 2.72
N LEU A 82 -10.13 -12.20 2.34
CA LEU A 82 -8.93 -11.42 2.08
C LEU A 82 -8.33 -11.78 0.72
N HIS A 83 -8.25 -10.80 -0.15
CA HIS A 83 -7.61 -10.93 -1.44
C HIS A 83 -6.22 -10.26 -1.40
N LEU A 84 -5.20 -11.10 -1.35
CA LEU A 84 -3.82 -10.68 -1.49
C LEU A 84 -3.47 -10.60 -2.96
N GLY A 85 -2.87 -9.51 -3.39
CA GLY A 85 -2.51 -9.40 -4.79
C GLY A 85 -1.34 -8.46 -5.02
N GLY A 86 -0.55 -8.76 -6.05
CA GLY A 86 0.49 -7.86 -6.52
C GLY A 86 -0.09 -6.56 -7.08
N ILE A 87 0.77 -5.60 -7.35
CA ILE A 87 0.41 -4.36 -8.04
C ILE A 87 -0.12 -4.71 -9.44
N GLY A 88 -1.29 -4.18 -9.79
CA GLY A 88 -1.92 -4.52 -11.07
C GLY A 88 -2.61 -5.89 -11.13
N ALA A 89 -2.66 -6.68 -10.05
CA ALA A 89 -3.34 -7.99 -10.02
C ALA A 89 -4.88 -7.91 -10.07
N GLY A 90 -5.49 -6.72 -10.16
CA GLY A 90 -6.94 -6.55 -10.28
C GLY A 90 -7.71 -6.61 -8.97
N LYS A 91 -7.04 -6.52 -7.82
CA LYS A 91 -7.65 -6.53 -6.46
C LYS A 91 -8.86 -5.62 -6.33
N THR A 92 -8.71 -4.34 -6.67
CA THR A 92 -9.75 -3.32 -6.51
C THR A 92 -10.92 -3.55 -7.48
N ALA A 93 -10.66 -4.06 -8.68
CA ALA A 93 -11.72 -4.41 -9.64
C ALA A 93 -12.60 -5.56 -9.10
N TRP A 94 -11.95 -6.60 -8.56
CA TRP A 94 -12.66 -7.68 -7.86
C TRP A 94 -13.48 -7.16 -6.68
N ALA A 95 -12.88 -6.33 -5.84
CA ALA A 95 -13.53 -5.82 -4.63
C ALA A 95 -14.73 -4.91 -4.95
N GLY A 96 -14.62 -4.06 -5.97
CA GLY A 96 -15.73 -3.25 -6.44
C GLY A 96 -16.92 -4.09 -6.89
N ALA A 97 -16.69 -5.15 -7.66
CA ALA A 97 -17.73 -6.09 -8.08
C ALA A 97 -18.34 -6.87 -6.89
N GLU A 98 -17.49 -7.39 -5.99
CA GLU A 98 -17.94 -8.09 -4.76
C GLU A 98 -18.79 -7.18 -3.87
N PHE A 99 -18.43 -5.90 -3.78
CA PHE A 99 -19.19 -4.91 -3.02
C PHE A 99 -20.58 -4.72 -3.60
N VAL A 100 -20.69 -4.52 -4.91
CA VAL A 100 -22.00 -4.31 -5.57
C VAL A 100 -22.85 -5.55 -5.49
N MET A 101 -22.29 -6.74 -5.65
CA MET A 101 -23.04 -8.00 -5.43
C MET A 101 -23.57 -8.09 -4.00
N GLY A 102 -22.79 -7.66 -3.01
CA GLY A 102 -23.24 -7.57 -1.61
C GLY A 102 -24.43 -6.62 -1.43
N VAL A 103 -24.45 -5.50 -2.15
CA VAL A 103 -25.57 -4.54 -2.18
C VAL A 103 -26.80 -5.16 -2.85
N ILE A 104 -26.63 -5.87 -3.97
CA ILE A 104 -27.74 -6.56 -4.66
C ILE A 104 -28.38 -7.60 -3.73
N ALA A 105 -27.57 -8.36 -3.00
CA ALA A 105 -28.07 -9.39 -2.08
C ALA A 105 -28.74 -8.82 -0.82
N ASN A 106 -28.38 -7.60 -0.39
CA ASN A 106 -28.93 -6.95 0.81
C ASN A 106 -29.44 -5.54 0.51
N PRO A 107 -30.51 -5.39 -0.28
CA PRO A 107 -30.94 -4.10 -0.81
C PRO A 107 -31.40 -3.09 0.27
N GLY A 108 -31.87 -3.55 1.42
CA GLY A 108 -32.20 -2.74 2.60
C GLY A 108 -31.06 -2.59 3.59
N GLY A 109 -29.91 -3.16 3.25
CA GLY A 109 -28.72 -3.16 4.11
C GLY A 109 -27.97 -1.83 4.12
N TRP A 110 -27.06 -1.71 5.08
CA TRP A 110 -26.06 -0.65 5.10
C TRP A 110 -24.72 -1.25 4.68
N HIS A 111 -24.05 -0.57 3.77
CA HIS A 111 -22.84 -1.06 3.15
C HIS A 111 -21.74 -0.02 3.26
N MET A 112 -20.52 -0.43 3.57
CA MET A 112 -19.36 0.44 3.69
C MET A 112 -18.31 0.07 2.66
N LEU A 113 -17.86 1.05 1.88
CA LEU A 113 -16.62 0.99 1.14
C LEU A 113 -15.60 1.90 1.83
N SER A 114 -14.39 1.42 1.97
CA SER A 114 -13.40 2.14 2.75
C SER A 114 -11.96 1.89 2.27
N GLY A 115 -11.09 2.83 2.61
CA GLY A 115 -9.67 2.83 2.29
C GLY A 115 -8.87 3.61 3.32
N PRO A 116 -7.52 3.60 3.23
CA PRO A 116 -6.64 4.26 4.20
C PRO A 116 -6.81 5.78 4.22
N THR A 117 -7.07 6.42 3.09
CA THR A 117 -7.23 7.87 2.97
C THR A 117 -8.51 8.28 2.26
N HIS A 118 -8.93 9.54 2.43
CA HIS A 118 -10.06 10.09 1.70
C HIS A 118 -9.83 10.15 0.20
N ASP A 119 -8.61 10.45 -0.21
CA ASP A 119 -8.24 10.54 -1.62
C ASP A 119 -8.31 9.18 -2.29
N GLN A 120 -7.84 8.12 -1.64
CA GLN A 120 -7.96 6.76 -2.16
C GLN A 120 -9.43 6.34 -2.26
N VAL A 121 -10.22 6.57 -1.24
CA VAL A 121 -11.65 6.27 -1.28
C VAL A 121 -12.34 7.02 -2.43
N SER A 122 -12.04 8.31 -2.61
CA SER A 122 -12.69 9.16 -3.61
C SER A 122 -12.23 8.84 -5.04
N ASN A 123 -10.93 8.58 -5.24
CA ASN A 123 -10.33 8.45 -6.56
C ASN A 123 -10.21 6.99 -7.03
N VAL A 124 -10.27 6.02 -6.11
CA VAL A 124 -10.12 4.59 -6.42
C VAL A 124 -11.40 3.81 -6.16
N ASN A 125 -11.92 3.83 -4.93
CA ASN A 125 -13.05 2.97 -4.56
C ASN A 125 -14.40 3.47 -5.11
N LEU A 126 -14.72 4.75 -4.93
CA LEU A 126 -15.98 5.35 -5.39
C LEU A 126 -16.20 5.26 -6.91
N PRO A 127 -15.19 5.42 -7.78
CA PRO A 127 -15.37 5.24 -9.22
C PRO A 127 -15.89 3.84 -9.60
N HIS A 128 -15.47 2.77 -8.90
CA HIS A 128 -15.99 1.43 -9.13
C HIS A 128 -17.47 1.32 -8.76
N TRP A 129 -17.85 1.92 -7.61
CA TRP A 129 -19.26 1.98 -7.20
C TRP A 129 -20.12 2.74 -8.22
N HIS A 130 -19.72 3.95 -8.59
CA HIS A 130 -20.48 4.78 -9.51
C HIS A 130 -20.63 4.14 -10.89
N ARG A 131 -19.57 3.58 -11.44
CA ARG A 131 -19.60 2.88 -12.72
C ARG A 131 -20.62 1.75 -12.71
N TYR A 132 -20.57 0.85 -11.74
CA TYR A 132 -21.48 -0.28 -11.70
C TYR A 132 -22.93 0.12 -11.39
N VAL A 133 -23.15 1.16 -10.59
CA VAL A 133 -24.51 1.71 -10.38
C VAL A 133 -25.07 2.24 -11.69
N GLU A 134 -24.28 2.97 -12.46
CA GLU A 134 -24.70 3.50 -13.77
C GLU A 134 -24.97 2.38 -14.77
N GLU A 135 -24.09 1.41 -14.91
CA GLU A 135 -24.27 0.25 -15.79
C GLU A 135 -25.53 -0.55 -15.44
N MET A 136 -25.78 -0.80 -14.15
CA MET A 136 -26.98 -1.49 -13.66
C MET A 136 -28.26 -0.69 -13.94
N GLU A 137 -28.22 0.63 -13.77
CA GLU A 137 -29.36 1.51 -14.06
C GLU A 137 -29.67 1.53 -15.56
N GLN A 138 -28.65 1.64 -16.42
CA GLN A 138 -28.79 1.56 -17.88
C GLN A 138 -29.37 0.23 -18.34
N ALA A 139 -29.00 -0.87 -17.68
CA ALA A 139 -29.58 -2.19 -17.93
C ALA A 139 -31.00 -2.36 -17.39
N GLY A 140 -31.53 -1.37 -16.65
CA GLY A 140 -32.85 -1.37 -16.09
C GLY A 140 -32.99 -1.98 -14.70
N TYR A 141 -31.86 -2.15 -13.99
CA TYR A 141 -31.78 -2.71 -12.64
C TYR A 141 -31.25 -1.70 -11.63
N PRO A 142 -31.97 -0.61 -11.33
CA PRO A 142 -31.45 0.48 -10.50
C PRO A 142 -31.12 0.02 -9.09
N LEU A 143 -29.99 0.48 -8.57
CA LEU A 143 -29.53 0.21 -7.20
C LEU A 143 -29.68 1.44 -6.29
N ALA A 144 -29.47 2.64 -6.81
CA ALA A 144 -29.53 3.87 -6.06
C ALA A 144 -30.83 4.64 -6.31
N SER A 145 -31.36 5.33 -5.30
CA SER A 145 -32.57 6.15 -5.38
C SER A 145 -32.30 7.64 -5.56
N GLY A 146 -31.07 8.04 -5.75
CA GLY A 146 -30.68 9.44 -5.92
C GLY A 146 -29.17 9.58 -6.13
N LYS A 147 -28.72 10.85 -6.23
CA LYS A 147 -27.31 11.16 -6.41
C LYS A 147 -26.50 10.92 -5.13
N TRP A 148 -25.21 10.71 -5.31
CA TRP A 148 -24.24 10.64 -4.21
C TRP A 148 -24.24 11.95 -3.40
N HIS A 149 -24.42 11.85 -2.09
CA HIS A 149 -24.39 13.00 -1.17
C HIS A 149 -22.94 13.27 -0.73
N LYS A 150 -22.28 14.25 -1.36
CA LYS A 150 -20.85 14.52 -1.17
C LYS A 150 -20.47 14.87 0.26
N ALA A 151 -21.26 15.67 0.97
CA ALA A 151 -20.95 16.09 2.34
C ALA A 151 -21.13 14.95 3.35
N ALA A 152 -22.20 14.16 3.28
CA ALA A 152 -22.44 13.02 4.14
C ALA A 152 -21.63 11.77 3.72
N LYS A 153 -21.05 11.79 2.52
CA LYS A 153 -20.33 10.65 1.92
C LYS A 153 -21.17 9.37 1.94
N GLU A 154 -22.42 9.49 1.48
CA GLU A 154 -23.37 8.39 1.42
C GLU A 154 -24.30 8.46 0.21
N GLN A 155 -24.94 7.35 -0.11
CA GLN A 155 -25.99 7.24 -1.11
C GLN A 155 -27.11 6.34 -0.62
N THR A 156 -28.36 6.76 -0.82
CA THR A 156 -29.53 5.95 -0.50
C THR A 156 -29.81 4.96 -1.63
N LEU A 157 -30.17 3.74 -1.26
CA LEU A 157 -30.53 2.66 -2.18
C LEU A 157 -32.04 2.64 -2.42
N VAL A 158 -32.46 2.07 -3.55
CA VAL A 158 -33.90 2.00 -3.94
C VAL A 158 -34.78 1.25 -2.93
N CYS A 159 -34.23 0.45 -2.04
CA CYS A 159 -34.94 -0.27 -0.99
C CYS A 159 -34.70 0.30 0.42
N GLY A 160 -34.29 1.55 0.53
CA GLY A 160 -34.05 2.25 1.82
C GLY A 160 -32.73 1.92 2.50
N GLY A 161 -31.92 1.04 1.94
CA GLY A 161 -30.54 0.82 2.39
C GLY A 161 -29.64 2.01 2.08
N LYS A 162 -28.39 1.95 2.53
CA LYS A 162 -27.40 3.01 2.30
C LYS A 162 -26.01 2.46 1.98
N VAL A 163 -25.27 3.17 1.13
CA VAL A 163 -23.84 2.99 0.91
C VAL A 163 -23.10 4.15 1.54
N PHE A 164 -22.05 3.85 2.29
CA PHE A 164 -21.19 4.82 2.97
C PHE A 164 -19.75 4.72 2.46
N ALA A 165 -19.11 5.85 2.22
CA ALA A 165 -17.68 5.93 2.01
C ALA A 165 -16.98 6.40 3.29
N ARG A 166 -16.02 5.64 3.79
CA ARG A 166 -15.33 5.94 5.06
C ARG A 166 -13.82 5.69 4.91
N THR A 167 -13.05 6.23 5.85
CA THR A 167 -11.61 5.97 5.95
C THR A 167 -11.28 5.36 7.29
N TYR A 168 -10.15 4.68 7.36
CA TYR A 168 -9.63 4.08 8.59
C TYR A 168 -8.99 5.09 9.55
N ALA A 169 -8.72 6.32 9.11
CA ALA A 169 -7.96 7.31 9.88
C ALA A 169 -8.53 7.60 11.27
N LYS A 170 -9.84 7.38 11.45
CA LYS A 170 -10.53 7.55 12.74
C LYS A 170 -11.49 6.39 12.98
N ILE A 171 -11.03 5.35 13.65
CA ILE A 171 -11.83 4.17 14.01
C ILE A 171 -13.10 4.56 14.79
N ALA A 172 -13.03 5.57 15.65
CA ALA A 172 -14.17 6.05 16.42
C ALA A 172 -15.38 6.43 15.55
N ASN A 173 -15.15 6.90 14.33
CA ASN A 173 -16.23 7.26 13.39
C ASN A 173 -16.98 6.05 12.84
N LEU A 174 -16.51 4.84 13.09
CA LEU A 174 -17.14 3.58 12.68
C LEU A 174 -17.99 2.95 13.78
N LEU A 175 -17.91 3.44 15.03
CA LEU A 175 -18.55 2.84 16.21
C LEU A 175 -20.05 3.08 16.20
N GLY A 176 -20.80 3.61 15.54
CA GLY A 176 -22.27 3.79 15.56
C GLY A 176 -23.00 3.00 14.47
N PHE A 177 -22.27 2.30 13.60
CA PHE A 177 -22.85 1.68 12.42
C PHE A 177 -23.11 0.19 12.60
N GLU A 178 -24.06 -0.32 11.82
CA GLU A 178 -24.31 -1.74 11.63
C GLU A 178 -24.38 -2.03 10.13
N PHE A 179 -23.41 -2.79 9.64
CA PHE A 179 -23.29 -3.07 8.22
C PHE A 179 -23.74 -4.48 7.85
N SER A 180 -24.19 -4.63 6.61
CA SER A 180 -24.40 -5.92 5.94
C SER A 180 -23.10 -6.35 5.25
N THR A 181 -22.43 -5.41 4.60
CA THR A 181 -21.20 -5.61 3.82
C THR A 181 -20.22 -4.49 4.11
N ALA A 182 -18.94 -4.84 4.32
CA ALA A 182 -17.85 -3.87 4.36
C ALA A 182 -16.72 -4.28 3.43
N TRP A 183 -16.29 -3.35 2.59
CA TRP A 183 -15.08 -3.43 1.77
C TRP A 183 -13.97 -2.58 2.37
N MET A 184 -12.82 -3.19 2.63
CA MET A 184 -11.65 -2.58 3.24
C MET A 184 -10.46 -2.68 2.28
N ASP A 185 -10.23 -1.62 1.49
CA ASP A 185 -9.19 -1.60 0.47
C ASP A 185 -7.84 -1.24 1.08
N GLU A 186 -6.78 -1.91 0.62
CA GLU A 186 -5.38 -1.75 1.06
C GLU A 186 -5.23 -1.75 2.60
N ILE A 187 -5.84 -2.73 3.27
CA ILE A 187 -5.97 -2.77 4.73
C ILE A 187 -4.62 -2.88 5.46
N GLU A 188 -3.58 -3.50 4.87
CA GLU A 188 -2.26 -3.64 5.51
C GLU A 188 -1.37 -2.39 5.37
N THR A 189 -1.82 -1.36 4.67
CA THR A 189 -1.06 -0.09 4.58
C THR A 189 -1.09 0.74 5.85
N ILE A 190 -1.96 0.40 6.82
CA ILE A 190 -2.10 1.11 8.07
C ILE A 190 -1.48 0.35 9.26
N PRO A 191 -0.86 1.04 10.23
CA PRO A 191 -0.15 0.39 11.34
C PRO A 191 -1.03 -0.49 12.25
N ARG A 192 -2.32 -0.19 12.38
CA ARG A 192 -3.28 -0.89 13.27
C ARG A 192 -4.35 -1.64 12.48
N SER A 193 -3.95 -2.30 11.40
CA SER A 193 -4.86 -2.98 10.48
C SER A 193 -5.78 -3.98 11.17
N LEU A 194 -5.25 -4.78 12.10
CA LEU A 194 -6.01 -5.78 12.85
C LEU A 194 -7.10 -5.15 13.74
N GLU A 195 -6.78 -4.07 14.45
CA GLU A 195 -7.75 -3.37 15.30
C GLU A 195 -8.89 -2.76 14.48
N VAL A 196 -8.56 -2.17 13.34
CA VAL A 196 -9.54 -1.63 12.40
C VAL A 196 -10.43 -2.74 11.85
N TRP A 197 -9.82 -3.85 11.43
CA TRP A 197 -10.55 -5.01 10.94
C TRP A 197 -11.52 -5.55 11.99
N ASP A 198 -11.07 -5.80 13.22
CA ASP A 198 -11.87 -6.34 14.31
C ASP A 198 -13.01 -5.40 14.71
N THR A 199 -12.75 -4.09 14.69
CA THR A 199 -13.77 -3.07 14.94
C THR A 199 -14.87 -3.14 13.89
N VAL A 200 -14.54 -3.18 12.60
CA VAL A 200 -15.51 -3.27 11.49
C VAL A 200 -16.20 -4.63 11.49
N ASP A 201 -15.46 -5.72 11.72
CA ASP A 201 -16.00 -7.07 11.81
C ASP A 201 -17.10 -7.17 12.88
N GLY A 202 -16.91 -6.55 14.04
CA GLY A 202 -17.92 -6.43 15.07
C GLY A 202 -19.19 -5.65 14.65
N ARG A 203 -19.11 -4.87 13.56
CA ARG A 203 -20.24 -4.10 13.00
C ARG A 203 -20.98 -4.83 11.87
N ILE A 204 -20.49 -5.98 11.41
CA ILE A 204 -21.20 -6.80 10.39
C ILE A 204 -22.32 -7.59 11.06
N ARG A 205 -23.37 -6.88 11.44
CA ARG A 205 -24.51 -7.46 12.21
C ARG A 205 -25.86 -6.86 11.87
N ARG A 206 -25.98 -6.12 10.74
CA ARG A 206 -27.24 -5.50 10.32
C ARG A 206 -28.38 -6.52 10.27
N PRO A 207 -29.51 -6.28 10.98
CA PRO A 207 -30.66 -7.18 10.94
C PRO A 207 -31.22 -7.34 9.53
N GLY A 208 -31.70 -8.54 9.21
CA GLY A 208 -32.29 -8.85 7.89
C GLY A 208 -31.28 -9.05 6.76
N SER A 209 -29.98 -8.97 7.04
CA SER A 209 -28.95 -9.24 6.02
C SER A 209 -28.89 -10.72 5.68
N LYS A 210 -28.99 -11.03 4.37
CA LYS A 210 -28.81 -12.39 3.83
C LYS A 210 -27.32 -12.73 3.70
N TRP A 211 -26.53 -11.77 3.20
CA TRP A 211 -25.07 -11.89 3.15
C TRP A 211 -24.44 -10.92 4.13
N ARG A 212 -23.86 -11.46 5.18
CA ARG A 212 -23.06 -10.70 6.13
C ARG A 212 -21.61 -10.94 5.79
N GLN A 213 -20.91 -9.93 5.31
CA GLN A 213 -19.53 -10.11 4.88
C GLN A 213 -18.66 -8.88 5.16
N ILE A 214 -17.43 -9.17 5.56
CA ILE A 214 -16.31 -8.23 5.53
C ILE A 214 -15.27 -8.80 4.58
N PHE A 215 -14.73 -7.97 3.70
CA PHE A 215 -13.67 -8.39 2.83
C PHE A 215 -12.65 -7.26 2.63
N GLY A 216 -11.40 -7.65 2.49
CA GLY A 216 -10.28 -6.75 2.30
C GLY A 216 -9.47 -7.11 1.07
N THR A 217 -8.80 -6.10 0.56
CA THR A 217 -7.77 -6.20 -0.45
C THR A 217 -6.49 -5.62 0.09
N THR A 218 -5.36 -6.21 -0.23
CA THR A 218 -4.07 -5.65 0.12
C THR A 218 -2.93 -6.30 -0.67
N THR A 219 -1.83 -5.58 -0.80
CA THR A 219 -0.54 -6.17 -1.14
C THR A 219 0.09 -6.71 0.15
N PRO A 220 0.64 -7.94 0.16
CA PRO A 220 1.23 -8.50 1.37
C PRO A 220 2.39 -7.64 1.88
N ASN A 221 2.40 -7.40 3.20
CA ASN A 221 3.49 -6.70 3.87
C ASN A 221 3.96 -7.51 5.09
N GLY A 222 4.43 -8.73 4.82
CA GLY A 222 4.80 -9.71 5.82
C GLY A 222 3.61 -10.45 6.43
N LEU A 223 3.90 -11.37 7.34
CA LEU A 223 2.90 -12.14 8.09
C LEU A 223 2.55 -11.39 9.37
N ARG A 224 1.72 -10.35 9.25
CA ARG A 224 1.27 -9.50 10.35
C ARG A 224 -0.15 -9.01 10.15
N GLY A 225 -0.71 -8.32 11.16
CA GLY A 225 -2.02 -7.68 11.06
C GLY A 225 -3.13 -8.62 10.62
N VAL A 226 -3.91 -8.20 9.64
CA VAL A 226 -5.02 -8.98 9.07
C VAL A 226 -4.50 -10.21 8.31
N VAL A 227 -3.35 -10.10 7.63
CA VAL A 227 -2.73 -11.23 6.92
C VAL A 227 -2.39 -12.36 7.90
N ALA A 228 -1.80 -12.04 9.06
CA ALA A 228 -1.51 -13.03 10.10
C ALA A 228 -2.78 -13.68 10.65
N LYS A 229 -3.82 -12.87 10.93
CA LYS A 229 -5.12 -13.35 11.40
C LYS A 229 -5.73 -14.39 10.46
N PHE A 230 -5.74 -14.10 9.16
CA PHE A 230 -6.27 -15.04 8.16
C PHE A 230 -5.41 -16.28 8.03
N HIS A 231 -4.08 -16.15 8.06
CA HIS A 231 -3.17 -17.28 8.02
C HIS A 231 -3.40 -18.21 9.21
N GLU A 232 -3.47 -17.67 10.43
CA GLU A 232 -3.71 -18.44 11.65
C GLU A 232 -5.07 -19.14 11.63
N ALA A 233 -6.15 -18.42 11.28
CA ALA A 233 -7.48 -18.99 11.21
C ALA A 233 -7.56 -20.15 10.21
N ARG A 234 -6.93 -20.00 9.04
CA ARG A 234 -6.89 -21.07 8.03
C ARG A 234 -6.03 -22.25 8.43
N THR A 235 -4.90 -22.01 9.11
CA THR A 235 -4.04 -23.09 9.65
C THR A 235 -4.82 -23.90 10.69
N LYS A 236 -5.55 -23.24 11.59
CA LYS A 236 -6.45 -23.91 12.55
C LYS A 236 -7.55 -24.70 11.82
N ALA A 237 -8.18 -24.10 10.82
CA ALA A 237 -9.22 -24.77 10.05
C ALA A 237 -8.70 -26.02 9.31
N GLN A 238 -7.49 -25.97 8.77
CA GLN A 238 -6.85 -27.12 8.12
C GLN A 238 -6.57 -28.29 9.06
N GLY A 239 -6.37 -28.01 10.36
CA GLY A 239 -6.17 -29.01 11.40
C GLY A 239 -7.46 -29.69 11.91
N ILE A 240 -8.65 -29.28 11.43
CA ILE A 240 -9.91 -29.92 11.81
C ILE A 240 -10.01 -31.29 11.12
N GLU A 241 -10.26 -32.34 11.90
CA GLU A 241 -10.33 -33.73 11.39
C GLU A 241 -11.58 -33.93 10.53
N ASP A 242 -12.75 -33.46 11.00
CA ASP A 242 -13.99 -33.57 10.25
C ASP A 242 -13.95 -32.74 8.96
N GLU A 243 -14.11 -33.39 7.83
CA GLU A 243 -14.03 -32.77 6.51
C GLU A 243 -15.13 -31.72 6.28
N GLY A 244 -16.34 -31.97 6.78
CA GLY A 244 -17.48 -31.05 6.64
C GLY A 244 -17.25 -29.76 7.43
N GLU A 245 -16.82 -29.86 8.68
CA GLU A 245 -16.50 -28.72 9.53
C GLU A 245 -15.25 -27.99 9.01
N ARG A 246 -14.20 -28.71 8.61
CA ARG A 246 -13.02 -28.12 7.97
C ARG A 246 -13.39 -27.29 6.75
N ARG A 247 -14.24 -27.82 5.88
CA ARG A 247 -14.70 -27.11 4.68
C ARG A 247 -15.50 -25.86 5.04
N LYS A 248 -16.39 -25.92 6.04
CA LYS A 248 -17.18 -24.78 6.53
C LYS A 248 -16.25 -23.65 7.04
N GLU A 249 -15.28 -23.98 7.90
CA GLU A 249 -14.35 -22.98 8.44
C GLU A 249 -13.45 -22.39 7.36
N LEU A 250 -12.94 -23.17 6.42
CA LEU A 250 -12.17 -22.66 5.29
C LEU A 250 -12.99 -21.75 4.37
N MET A 251 -14.31 -22.00 4.23
CA MET A 251 -15.22 -21.11 3.50
C MET A 251 -15.49 -19.81 4.26
N ARG A 252 -15.53 -19.86 5.58
CA ARG A 252 -15.71 -18.70 6.44
C ARG A 252 -14.53 -17.73 6.35
N TRP A 253 -13.31 -18.25 6.16
CA TRP A 253 -12.06 -17.53 6.03
C TRP A 253 -11.54 -17.61 4.59
N GLY A 254 -12.20 -16.90 3.69
CA GLY A 254 -11.80 -16.86 2.28
C GLY A 254 -10.47 -16.14 2.09
N TRP A 255 -9.52 -16.81 1.45
CA TRP A 255 -8.19 -16.29 1.20
C TRP A 255 -7.74 -16.61 -0.23
N TRP A 256 -7.36 -15.60 -0.98
CA TRP A 256 -6.83 -15.73 -2.33
C TRP A 256 -5.58 -14.91 -2.48
N ARG A 257 -4.64 -15.42 -3.24
CA ARG A 257 -3.42 -14.74 -3.60
C ARG A 257 -3.26 -14.77 -5.12
N ASN A 258 -2.97 -13.60 -5.69
CA ASN A 258 -2.78 -13.41 -7.13
C ASN A 258 -1.57 -12.55 -7.41
N THR A 259 -0.88 -12.86 -8.47
CA THR A 259 0.26 -12.09 -8.95
C THR A 259 -0.18 -11.09 -10.01
N ALA A 260 0.67 -10.11 -10.30
CA ALA A 260 0.46 -9.25 -11.46
C ALA A 260 0.54 -10.03 -12.78
N LEU A 261 1.27 -11.16 -12.79
CA LEU A 261 1.41 -12.04 -13.97
C LEU A 261 0.08 -12.69 -14.37
N ASP A 262 -0.86 -12.83 -13.43
CA ASP A 262 -2.17 -13.43 -13.66
C ASP A 262 -3.14 -12.48 -14.37
N ASN A 263 -2.76 -11.20 -14.59
CA ASN A 263 -3.64 -10.20 -15.17
C ASN A 263 -3.34 -9.97 -16.67
N PRO A 264 -4.15 -10.53 -17.58
CA PRO A 264 -3.96 -10.37 -19.03
C PRO A 264 -4.28 -8.96 -19.55
N HIS A 265 -4.83 -8.08 -18.73
CA HIS A 265 -5.21 -6.72 -19.11
C HIS A 265 -4.11 -5.68 -18.85
N LEU A 266 -2.97 -6.10 -18.30
CA LEU A 266 -1.83 -5.21 -18.14
C LEU A 266 -1.18 -4.88 -19.49
N PRO A 267 -0.66 -3.66 -19.71
CA PRO A 267 0.14 -3.34 -20.89
C PRO A 267 1.32 -4.31 -21.02
N ALA A 268 1.66 -4.70 -22.26
CA ALA A 268 2.66 -5.73 -22.55
C ALA A 268 4.03 -5.48 -21.90
N ASN A 269 4.45 -4.22 -21.78
CA ASN A 269 5.74 -3.82 -21.21
C ASN A 269 5.65 -3.32 -19.75
N TYR A 270 4.49 -3.44 -19.10
CA TYR A 270 4.28 -2.94 -17.75
C TYR A 270 5.21 -3.62 -16.74
N LEU A 271 5.27 -4.94 -16.78
CA LEU A 271 6.09 -5.74 -15.86
C LEU A 271 7.58 -5.55 -16.13
N ASP A 272 7.97 -5.43 -17.39
CA ASP A 272 9.37 -5.16 -17.75
C ASP A 272 9.82 -3.81 -17.22
N GLY A 273 8.95 -2.80 -17.26
CA GLY A 273 9.22 -1.51 -16.63
C GLY A 273 9.44 -1.60 -15.13
N LEU A 274 8.70 -2.45 -14.41
CA LEU A 274 8.90 -2.66 -12.98
C LEU A 274 10.19 -3.42 -12.67
N ARG A 275 10.56 -4.42 -13.47
CA ARG A 275 11.80 -5.19 -13.30
C ARG A 275 13.04 -4.32 -13.29
N VAL A 276 13.01 -3.24 -14.08
CA VAL A 276 14.13 -2.30 -14.19
C VAL A 276 14.39 -1.56 -12.87
N HIS A 277 13.38 -1.36 -12.03
CA HIS A 277 13.43 -0.47 -10.88
C HIS A 277 13.23 -1.17 -9.53
N TYR A 278 12.75 -2.43 -9.53
CA TYR A 278 12.48 -3.15 -8.28
C TYR A 278 13.67 -4.00 -7.86
N SER A 279 13.89 -4.12 -6.54
CA SER A 279 14.73 -5.17 -5.97
C SER A 279 14.07 -6.53 -6.13
N ALA A 280 14.87 -7.61 -6.04
CA ALA A 280 14.35 -8.98 -6.06
C ALA A 280 13.29 -9.20 -4.97
N ARG A 281 13.53 -8.67 -3.75
CA ARG A 281 12.60 -8.73 -2.64
C ARG A 281 11.29 -7.99 -2.94
N ARG A 282 11.39 -6.74 -3.43
CA ARG A 282 10.23 -5.94 -3.79
C ARG A 282 9.41 -6.57 -4.90
N TRP A 283 10.08 -7.16 -5.91
CA TRP A 283 9.42 -7.93 -6.96
C TRP A 283 8.59 -9.10 -6.40
N ARG A 284 9.19 -9.89 -5.51
CA ARG A 284 8.50 -11.01 -4.85
C ARG A 284 7.28 -10.55 -4.04
N GLN A 285 7.41 -9.43 -3.33
CA GLN A 285 6.34 -8.90 -2.48
C GLN A 285 5.25 -8.19 -3.30
N GLU A 286 5.64 -7.23 -4.16
CA GLU A 286 4.69 -6.34 -4.82
C GLU A 286 4.15 -6.89 -6.15
N VAL A 287 4.91 -7.73 -6.86
CA VAL A 287 4.47 -8.31 -8.13
C VAL A 287 3.94 -9.72 -7.94
N LEU A 288 4.70 -10.58 -7.22
CA LEU A 288 4.32 -11.96 -6.98
C LEU A 288 3.42 -12.15 -5.75
N ALA A 289 3.12 -11.09 -5.02
CA ALA A 289 2.30 -11.10 -3.80
C ALA A 289 2.77 -12.14 -2.76
N GLU A 290 4.09 -12.35 -2.63
CA GLU A 290 4.64 -13.28 -1.65
C GLU A 290 4.59 -12.68 -0.24
N ILE A 291 4.24 -13.52 0.74
CA ILE A 291 4.30 -13.17 2.15
C ILE A 291 5.72 -13.43 2.64
N LEU A 292 6.54 -12.40 2.63
CA LEU A 292 7.92 -12.50 3.08
C LEU A 292 7.99 -12.31 4.60
N ARG A 293 8.88 -13.06 5.26
CA ARG A 293 9.12 -12.84 6.69
C ARG A 293 9.77 -11.48 6.90
N PRO A 294 9.35 -10.70 7.90
CA PRO A 294 10.06 -9.49 8.28
C PRO A 294 11.48 -9.86 8.75
N GLU A 295 12.47 -9.22 8.18
CA GLU A 295 13.83 -9.31 8.65
C GLU A 295 14.08 -8.21 9.68
N SER A 296 14.81 -8.51 10.74
CA SER A 296 15.15 -7.49 11.75
C SER A 296 16.09 -6.43 11.17
N VAL A 297 16.98 -6.83 10.27
CA VAL A 297 17.90 -5.94 9.54
C VAL A 297 17.16 -5.33 8.35
N ILE A 298 17.25 -4.02 8.20
CA ILE A 298 16.50 -3.28 7.18
C ILE A 298 16.99 -3.59 5.78
N TRP A 299 18.33 -3.67 5.59
CA TRP A 299 18.98 -3.98 4.32
C TRP A 299 19.70 -5.31 4.37
N ALA A 300 18.94 -6.37 4.62
CA ALA A 300 19.45 -7.74 4.67
C ALA A 300 20.00 -8.24 3.32
N GLU A 301 19.71 -7.50 2.24
CA GLU A 301 20.24 -7.73 0.90
C GLU A 301 21.72 -7.35 0.78
N PHE A 302 22.27 -6.58 1.74
CA PHE A 302 23.67 -6.20 1.73
C PHE A 302 24.55 -7.43 1.97
N ASP A 303 25.51 -7.63 1.09
CA ASP A 303 26.56 -8.64 1.17
C ASP A 303 27.91 -7.98 0.88
N GLU A 304 28.85 -8.10 1.82
CA GLU A 304 30.15 -7.41 1.72
C GLU A 304 30.96 -7.86 0.51
N GLN A 305 30.88 -9.14 0.13
CA GLN A 305 31.62 -9.65 -1.04
C GLN A 305 31.06 -9.11 -2.34
N ARG A 306 29.76 -8.89 -2.40
CA ARG A 306 29.03 -8.41 -3.59
C ARG A 306 29.03 -6.89 -3.71
N HIS A 307 28.96 -6.18 -2.58
CA HIS A 307 28.75 -4.72 -2.55
C HIS A 307 30.01 -3.92 -2.24
N CYS A 308 31.06 -4.52 -1.67
CA CYS A 308 32.29 -3.82 -1.39
C CYS A 308 33.32 -4.06 -2.50
N VAL A 309 33.68 -2.98 -3.20
CA VAL A 309 34.56 -2.99 -4.37
C VAL A 309 35.86 -2.25 -4.12
N GLU A 310 36.92 -2.63 -4.83
CA GLU A 310 38.15 -1.85 -4.83
C GLU A 310 37.92 -0.52 -5.56
N PHE A 311 38.10 0.58 -4.84
CA PHE A 311 37.95 1.92 -5.36
C PHE A 311 39.22 2.71 -5.12
N SER A 312 40.17 2.64 -6.06
CA SER A 312 41.52 3.19 -5.91
C SER A 312 41.76 4.53 -6.61
N ARG A 313 40.88 4.93 -7.52
CA ARG A 313 41.02 6.20 -8.27
C ARG A 313 39.65 6.79 -8.63
N PHE A 314 39.56 8.11 -8.48
CA PHE A 314 38.53 8.92 -9.08
C PHE A 314 38.70 8.90 -10.60
N LEU A 315 37.78 8.33 -11.34
CA LEU A 315 37.83 8.37 -12.80
C LEU A 315 37.52 9.81 -13.26
N ALA A 316 38.17 10.24 -14.34
CA ALA A 316 38.07 11.63 -14.84
C ALA A 316 36.60 12.08 -15.13
N ASN A 317 35.74 11.15 -15.39
CA ASN A 317 34.33 11.37 -15.75
C ASN A 317 33.33 11.08 -14.59
N MET A 318 33.83 10.81 -13.37
CA MET A 318 32.94 10.64 -12.21
C MET A 318 32.65 11.98 -11.57
N GLU A 319 31.38 12.18 -11.21
CA GLU A 319 30.96 13.21 -10.28
C GLU A 319 30.91 12.63 -8.87
N TYR A 320 30.91 13.48 -7.85
CA TYR A 320 30.64 13.03 -6.49
C TYR A 320 29.71 13.99 -5.78
N ASP A 321 28.97 13.43 -4.86
CA ASP A 321 28.01 14.10 -4.02
C ASP A 321 28.40 13.96 -2.54
N LEU A 322 27.91 14.88 -1.70
CA LEU A 322 27.96 14.76 -0.25
C LEU A 322 26.58 14.47 0.30
N ALA A 323 26.48 13.50 1.18
CA ALA A 323 25.29 13.28 2.00
C ALA A 323 25.67 13.58 3.46
N TYR A 324 24.98 14.55 4.06
CA TYR A 324 25.32 15.07 5.37
C TYR A 324 24.14 14.98 6.33
N ASP A 325 24.20 14.01 7.26
CA ASP A 325 23.37 13.97 8.46
C ASP A 325 24.12 14.66 9.60
N ALA A 326 23.63 15.83 9.97
CA ALA A 326 24.28 16.72 10.93
C ALA A 326 23.85 16.47 12.38
N GLY A 327 23.63 15.22 12.77
CA GLY A 327 23.28 14.87 14.16
C GLY A 327 24.15 15.58 15.20
N ASP A 328 23.55 16.16 16.23
CA ASP A 328 24.24 17.03 17.21
C ASP A 328 25.49 16.39 17.84
N GLN A 329 25.44 15.11 18.20
CA GLN A 329 26.52 14.37 18.83
C GLN A 329 27.23 13.41 17.89
N TYR A 330 26.54 12.98 16.84
CA TYR A 330 26.98 11.89 15.97
C TYR A 330 26.75 12.22 14.49
N PRO A 331 27.38 13.29 13.98
CA PRO A 331 27.26 13.64 12.57
C PRO A 331 27.84 12.53 11.69
N HIS A 332 27.24 12.36 10.50
CA HIS A 332 27.72 11.42 9.50
C HIS A 332 27.74 12.08 8.12
N VAL A 333 28.89 12.08 7.48
CA VAL A 333 29.08 12.62 6.15
C VAL A 333 29.61 11.54 5.24
N LEU A 334 28.97 11.37 4.09
CA LEU A 334 29.35 10.39 3.08
C LEU A 334 29.78 11.10 1.79
N TRP A 335 30.89 10.66 1.21
CA TRP A 335 31.30 11.03 -0.15
C TRP A 335 30.89 9.91 -1.09
N ILE A 336 30.05 10.21 -2.07
CA ILE A 336 29.43 9.22 -2.95
C ILE A 336 29.72 9.57 -4.39
N ALA A 337 30.52 8.75 -5.06
CA ALA A 337 30.82 8.90 -6.48
C ALA A 337 29.64 8.37 -7.32
N ARG A 338 29.33 9.08 -8.42
CA ARG A 338 28.39 8.61 -9.43
C ARG A 338 29.16 8.32 -10.72
N ASP A 339 29.10 7.08 -11.17
CA ASP A 339 29.75 6.68 -12.38
C ASP A 339 28.86 6.89 -13.64
N PRO A 340 29.44 6.85 -14.85
CA PRO A 340 28.68 7.02 -16.08
C PRO A 340 27.59 5.96 -16.32
N GLN A 341 27.64 4.84 -15.60
CA GLN A 341 26.64 3.78 -15.62
C GLN A 341 25.49 4.04 -14.65
N GLY A 342 25.54 5.13 -13.89
CA GLY A 342 24.54 5.51 -12.89
C GLY A 342 24.68 4.78 -11.56
N ARG A 343 25.82 4.08 -11.29
CA ARG A 343 26.06 3.45 -10.00
C ARG A 343 26.53 4.49 -8.99
N SER A 344 26.05 4.35 -7.76
CA SER A 344 26.49 5.13 -6.59
C SER A 344 27.54 4.34 -5.83
N ILE A 345 28.70 4.91 -5.58
CA ILE A 345 29.81 4.28 -4.86
C ILE A 345 30.19 5.15 -3.67
N VAL A 346 29.86 4.69 -2.45
CA VAL A 346 30.34 5.36 -1.22
C VAL A 346 31.82 5.10 -1.10
N PHE A 347 32.66 6.15 -1.22
CA PHE A 347 34.09 5.96 -1.29
C PHE A 347 34.87 6.59 -0.13
N ASP A 348 34.26 7.49 0.65
CA ASP A 348 34.85 8.07 1.86
C ASP A 348 33.72 8.41 2.84
N GLU A 349 34.05 8.47 4.12
CA GLU A 349 33.13 8.82 5.18
C GLU A 349 33.80 9.60 6.32
N LEU A 350 32.97 10.37 7.05
CA LEU A 350 33.41 11.07 8.25
C LEU A 350 32.28 10.94 9.30
N CYS A 351 32.55 10.20 10.38
CA CYS A 351 31.56 9.88 11.42
C CYS A 351 32.18 10.06 12.84
N PRO A 352 32.64 11.28 13.19
CA PRO A 352 33.28 11.52 14.47
C PRO A 352 32.27 11.54 15.64
N ASP A 353 32.80 11.28 16.84
CA ASP A 353 32.03 11.38 18.10
C ASP A 353 32.28 12.75 18.76
N ASN A 354 31.20 13.47 19.09
CA ASN A 354 31.24 14.72 19.86
C ASN A 354 32.25 15.77 19.37
N VAL A 355 32.38 15.92 18.05
CA VAL A 355 33.29 16.92 17.48
C VAL A 355 32.56 18.26 17.31
N PRO A 356 33.18 19.38 17.71
CA PRO A 356 32.63 20.70 17.43
C PRO A 356 32.35 20.91 15.95
N THR A 357 31.19 21.44 15.60
CA THR A 357 30.74 21.65 14.21
C THR A 357 31.79 22.36 13.34
N GLY A 358 32.52 23.35 13.90
CA GLY A 358 33.59 24.03 13.16
C GLY A 358 34.74 23.11 12.72
N LYS A 359 35.16 22.19 13.58
CA LYS A 359 36.21 21.20 13.24
C LYS A 359 35.71 20.19 12.21
N LEU A 360 34.41 19.76 12.32
CA LEU A 360 33.77 18.92 11.33
C LEU A 360 33.79 19.60 9.96
N HIS A 361 33.41 20.87 9.90
CA HIS A 361 33.38 21.68 8.69
C HIS A 361 34.78 21.83 8.07
N GLU A 362 35.82 22.10 8.89
CA GLU A 362 37.18 22.15 8.43
C GLU A 362 37.66 20.85 7.76
N GLU A 363 37.34 19.71 8.39
CA GLU A 363 37.68 18.39 7.85
C GLU A 363 36.95 18.10 6.54
N ILE A 364 35.67 18.42 6.44
CA ILE A 364 34.91 18.28 5.18
C ILE A 364 35.56 19.09 4.06
N VAL A 365 35.89 20.36 4.31
CA VAL A 365 36.52 21.24 3.33
C VAL A 365 37.93 20.70 2.94
N MET A 366 38.68 20.22 3.91
CA MET A 366 40.02 19.66 3.65
C MET A 366 39.94 18.42 2.76
N ARG A 367 38.99 17.50 3.01
CA ARG A 367 38.80 16.30 2.18
C ARG A 367 38.35 16.67 0.78
N CYS A 368 37.40 17.60 0.61
CA CYS A 368 36.99 18.09 -0.71
C CYS A 368 38.14 18.75 -1.47
N LYS A 369 39.00 19.55 -0.80
CA LYS A 369 40.18 20.14 -1.42
C LYS A 369 41.20 19.10 -1.92
N ARG A 370 41.38 17.98 -1.20
CA ARG A 370 42.22 16.85 -1.67
C ARG A 370 41.70 16.23 -2.96
N LEU A 371 40.37 16.24 -3.20
CA LEU A 371 39.74 15.77 -4.42
C LEU A 371 39.88 16.78 -5.59
N GLN A 372 40.34 18.01 -5.34
CA GLN A 372 40.53 19.10 -6.30
C GLN A 372 39.24 19.46 -7.08
N ARG A 373 38.10 19.13 -6.51
CA ARG A 373 36.76 19.39 -7.08
C ARG A 373 35.78 19.67 -5.96
N GLU A 374 34.77 20.51 -6.23
CA GLU A 374 33.60 20.62 -5.36
C GLU A 374 32.63 19.47 -5.62
N PRO A 375 31.83 19.05 -4.63
CA PRO A 375 30.75 18.08 -4.85
C PRO A 375 29.75 18.64 -5.85
N THR A 376 29.17 17.78 -6.67
CA THR A 376 28.13 18.18 -7.63
C THR A 376 26.82 18.50 -6.89
N HIS A 377 26.45 17.61 -5.98
CA HIS A 377 25.28 17.78 -5.13
C HIS A 377 25.66 17.61 -3.66
N ILE A 378 24.97 18.34 -2.80
CA ILE A 378 25.03 18.20 -1.34
C ILE A 378 23.61 18.01 -0.83
N VAL A 379 23.34 16.91 -0.15
CA VAL A 379 22.04 16.67 0.47
C VAL A 379 22.15 16.70 1.99
N CYS A 380 21.31 17.52 2.62
CA CYS A 380 21.26 17.69 4.07
C CYS A 380 19.84 17.48 4.61
N ASP A 381 19.73 17.09 5.89
CA ASP A 381 18.46 17.12 6.58
C ASP A 381 17.89 18.56 6.63
N ARG A 382 16.58 18.68 6.55
CA ARG A 382 15.90 19.99 6.57
C ARG A 382 16.00 20.72 7.91
N ALA A 383 16.19 20.00 9.01
CA ALA A 383 16.23 20.56 10.35
C ALA A 383 17.44 21.48 10.56
N VAL A 384 18.50 21.28 9.80
CA VAL A 384 19.82 21.91 9.99
C VAL A 384 20.05 23.12 9.08
N LYS A 385 19.30 24.20 9.33
CA LYS A 385 19.41 25.43 8.52
C LYS A 385 20.81 26.05 8.49
N ARG A 386 21.55 25.99 9.61
CA ARG A 386 22.89 26.55 9.74
C ARG A 386 23.89 25.80 8.84
N GLU A 387 23.81 24.48 8.81
CA GLU A 387 24.66 23.62 8.02
C GLU A 387 24.39 23.78 6.52
N ILE A 388 23.09 23.92 6.15
CA ILE A 388 22.70 24.23 4.77
C ILE A 388 23.30 25.58 4.32
N GLN A 389 23.19 26.60 5.15
CA GLN A 389 23.75 27.93 4.86
C GLN A 389 25.28 27.83 4.69
N TRP A 390 25.95 27.14 5.59
CA TRP A 390 27.39 26.90 5.51
C TRP A 390 27.76 26.15 4.21
N CYS A 391 27.04 25.13 3.80
CA CYS A 391 27.28 24.42 2.53
C CYS A 391 27.17 25.36 1.32
N LEU A 392 26.15 26.23 1.28
CA LEU A 392 25.96 27.20 0.21
C LEU A 392 27.12 28.22 0.12
N GLU A 393 27.71 28.58 1.25
CA GLU A 393 28.83 29.52 1.32
C GLU A 393 30.16 28.86 0.93
N GLN A 394 30.39 27.62 1.39
CA GLN A 394 31.66 26.90 1.16
C GLN A 394 31.77 26.28 -0.22
N PHE A 395 30.65 25.84 -0.80
CA PHE A 395 30.61 25.12 -2.07
C PHE A 395 29.73 25.85 -3.10
N PRO A 396 30.20 27.01 -3.61
CA PRO A 396 29.34 27.87 -4.45
C PRO A 396 28.96 27.27 -5.81
N LYS A 397 29.64 26.22 -6.25
CA LYS A 397 29.34 25.50 -7.50
C LYS A 397 28.43 24.29 -7.30
N SER A 398 28.25 23.87 -6.04
CA SER A 398 27.44 22.72 -5.70
C SER A 398 25.96 23.05 -5.67
N GLN A 399 25.13 22.06 -6.04
CA GLN A 399 23.70 22.14 -5.84
C GLN A 399 23.36 21.61 -4.46
N VAL A 400 22.88 22.47 -3.56
CA VAL A 400 22.50 22.08 -2.20
C VAL A 400 21.03 21.73 -2.15
N HIS A 401 20.74 20.50 -1.75
CA HIS A 401 19.39 19.94 -1.61
C HIS A 401 19.01 19.84 -0.15
N ARG A 402 17.80 20.32 0.14
CA ARG A 402 17.19 20.21 1.45
C ARG A 402 16.07 19.16 1.37
N MET A 403 16.11 18.17 2.23
CA MET A 403 15.04 17.18 2.31
C MET A 403 13.72 17.84 2.73
N ASN A 404 12.63 17.54 2.03
CA ASN A 404 11.32 18.15 2.28
C ASN A 404 10.52 17.32 3.30
N SER A 405 9.61 17.98 4.05
CA SER A 405 8.72 17.33 5.04
C SER A 405 7.80 16.24 4.46
N ARG A 406 7.45 16.36 3.18
CA ARG A 406 6.70 15.30 2.48
C ARG A 406 7.52 14.03 2.25
N LEU A 407 8.84 14.15 2.28
CA LEU A 407 9.79 13.02 2.18
C LEU A 407 10.04 12.36 3.55
N GLU A 408 9.64 12.98 4.67
CA GLU A 408 9.61 12.29 5.98
C GLU A 408 8.51 11.23 6.06
N GLN A 409 7.42 11.37 5.32
CA GLN A 409 6.51 10.24 5.04
C GLN A 409 7.19 9.15 4.22
N SER A 410 8.37 9.39 3.69
CA SER A 410 9.13 8.57 2.76
C SER A 410 10.36 7.88 3.39
N VAL A 411 10.45 7.77 4.74
CA VAL A 411 11.49 6.91 5.33
C VAL A 411 11.38 5.50 4.75
N ALA A 412 10.15 4.99 4.65
CA ALA A 412 9.89 3.69 4.03
C ALA A 412 10.26 3.67 2.53
N GLU A 413 9.91 4.72 1.77
CA GLU A 413 10.26 4.84 0.36
C GLU A 413 11.78 4.92 0.16
N GLY A 414 12.47 5.73 0.98
CA GLY A 414 13.93 5.83 0.93
C GLY A 414 14.63 4.52 1.31
N ILE A 415 14.08 3.73 2.23
CA ILE A 415 14.57 2.39 2.55
C ILE A 415 14.43 1.47 1.34
N GLU A 416 13.29 1.49 0.66
CA GLU A 416 13.05 0.69 -0.54
C GLU A 416 13.97 1.12 -1.70
N LEU A 417 14.19 2.43 -1.88
CA LEU A 417 15.14 2.91 -2.90
C LEU A 417 16.56 2.40 -2.67
N VAL A 418 17.05 2.42 -1.43
CA VAL A 418 18.37 1.83 -1.11
C VAL A 418 18.37 0.33 -1.40
N ARG A 419 17.33 -0.38 -1.01
CA ARG A 419 17.17 -1.83 -1.25
C ARG A 419 17.17 -2.15 -2.75
N ASP A 420 16.43 -1.37 -3.55
CA ASP A 420 16.37 -1.52 -5.00
C ASP A 420 17.73 -1.31 -5.67
N GLN A 421 18.61 -0.49 -5.08
CA GLN A 421 19.97 -0.29 -5.60
C GLN A 421 20.96 -1.34 -5.10
N LEU A 422 20.74 -1.92 -3.91
CA LEU A 422 21.56 -3.02 -3.42
C LEU A 422 21.28 -4.32 -4.18
N ASP A 423 20.01 -4.66 -4.42
CA ASP A 423 19.63 -5.93 -5.02
C ASP A 423 18.59 -5.76 -6.17
N PRO A 424 18.99 -5.09 -7.27
CA PRO A 424 18.09 -4.92 -8.41
C PRO A 424 17.80 -6.26 -9.08
N VAL A 425 16.58 -6.41 -9.62
CA VAL A 425 16.17 -7.62 -10.36
C VAL A 425 17.02 -7.76 -11.63
N GLU A 426 17.63 -8.93 -11.80
CA GLU A 426 18.38 -9.32 -13.02
C GLU A 426 19.54 -8.37 -13.40
N ARG A 427 20.08 -7.61 -12.44
CA ARG A 427 21.21 -6.71 -12.67
C ARG A 427 22.24 -6.78 -11.54
N SER A 428 23.43 -6.27 -11.84
CA SER A 428 24.46 -6.03 -10.82
C SER A 428 24.03 -4.90 -9.87
N PRO A 429 24.49 -4.92 -8.61
CA PRO A 429 24.23 -3.84 -7.67
C PRO A 429 24.57 -2.46 -8.23
N MET A 430 23.71 -1.50 -7.95
CA MET A 430 23.85 -0.11 -8.36
C MET A 430 24.34 0.78 -7.20
N LEU A 431 24.27 0.28 -5.96
CA LEU A 431 24.86 0.90 -4.79
C LEU A 431 26.01 0.05 -4.26
N LEU A 432 27.18 0.64 -4.21
CA LEU A 432 28.44 -0.01 -3.86
C LEU A 432 29.17 0.79 -2.78
N PHE A 433 30.13 0.15 -2.11
CA PHE A 433 30.96 0.73 -1.06
C PHE A 433 32.42 0.46 -1.37
N ALA A 434 33.30 1.42 -1.10
CA ALA A 434 34.72 1.16 -1.21
C ALA A 434 35.18 0.16 -0.14
N ARG A 435 35.93 -0.85 -0.55
CA ARG A 435 36.32 -1.98 0.31
C ARG A 435 37.05 -1.56 1.60
N HIS A 436 37.79 -0.46 1.59
CA HIS A 436 38.47 0.02 2.79
C HIS A 436 37.47 0.46 3.88
N LEU A 437 36.23 0.87 3.54
CA LEU A 437 35.19 1.23 4.52
C LEU A 437 34.66 0.01 5.29
N ALA A 438 34.78 -1.19 4.73
CA ALA A 438 34.45 -2.43 5.43
C ALA A 438 35.53 -2.91 6.41
N LYS A 439 36.73 -2.39 6.29
CA LYS A 439 37.89 -2.78 7.11
C LYS A 439 38.21 -1.81 8.24
N THR A 440 37.35 -0.80 8.44
CA THR A 440 37.54 0.17 9.51
C THR A 440 37.09 -0.43 10.85
N ASP A 441 37.87 -0.20 11.90
CA ASP A 441 37.47 -0.51 13.28
C ASP A 441 36.43 0.51 13.81
N GLU A 442 35.95 1.41 12.97
CA GLU A 442 34.99 2.42 13.31
C GLU A 442 33.61 1.78 13.51
N ARG A 443 33.18 1.68 14.77
CA ARG A 443 31.89 1.08 15.16
C ARG A 443 30.67 1.66 14.43
N ARG A 444 30.78 2.93 13.97
CA ARG A 444 29.70 3.65 13.27
C ARG A 444 29.99 3.90 11.80
N GLY A 445 31.01 3.23 11.22
CA GLY A 445 31.27 3.30 9.79
C GLY A 445 30.07 2.85 8.97
N ILE A 446 29.95 3.40 7.75
CA ILE A 446 28.74 3.19 6.90
C ILE A 446 28.45 1.71 6.62
N VAL A 447 29.48 0.89 6.42
CA VAL A 447 29.28 -0.55 6.21
C VAL A 447 28.70 -1.21 7.45
N ALA A 448 29.23 -0.86 8.65
CA ALA A 448 28.67 -1.34 9.91
C ALA A 448 27.23 -0.83 10.13
N CYS A 449 26.95 0.43 9.75
CA CYS A 449 25.59 0.97 9.79
C CYS A 449 24.64 0.14 8.93
N VAL A 450 24.97 -0.11 7.66
CA VAL A 450 24.14 -0.89 6.73
C VAL A 450 23.88 -2.30 7.23
N GLN A 451 24.90 -2.97 7.78
CA GLN A 451 24.78 -4.33 8.31
C GLN A 451 23.92 -4.42 9.58
N ASN A 452 23.85 -3.34 10.37
CA ASN A 452 23.20 -3.35 11.68
C ASN A 452 21.95 -2.48 11.78
N TYR A 453 21.57 -1.74 10.73
CA TYR A 453 20.35 -0.94 10.71
C TYR A 453 19.11 -1.83 10.79
N ARG A 454 18.31 -1.66 11.86
CA ARG A 454 17.24 -2.58 12.21
C ARG A 454 15.92 -1.88 12.38
N TYR A 455 14.85 -2.64 12.19
CA TYR A 455 13.52 -2.24 12.59
C TYR A 455 13.36 -2.34 14.10
N LYS A 456 12.60 -1.39 14.67
CA LYS A 456 12.21 -1.39 16.07
C LYS A 456 11.32 -2.61 16.36
N GLN A 457 11.54 -3.26 17.50
CA GLN A 457 10.62 -4.25 18.04
C GLN A 457 9.64 -3.56 19.00
N ASP A 458 8.39 -4.02 19.02
CA ASP A 458 7.42 -3.60 20.01
C ASP A 458 7.67 -4.29 21.36
N MET A 459 6.83 -3.99 22.37
CA MET A 459 6.94 -4.56 23.70
C MET A 459 6.75 -6.09 23.77
N PHE A 460 6.25 -6.71 22.70
CA PHE A 460 6.05 -8.15 22.56
C PHE A 460 7.14 -8.81 21.70
N GLY A 461 8.17 -8.06 21.28
CA GLY A 461 9.24 -8.55 20.42
C GLY A 461 8.86 -8.64 18.94
N VAL A 462 7.69 -8.12 18.55
CA VAL A 462 7.25 -8.12 17.15
C VAL A 462 7.98 -7.01 16.39
N ILE A 463 8.58 -7.35 15.26
CA ILE A 463 9.29 -6.40 14.40
C ILE A 463 8.28 -5.46 13.75
N THR A 464 8.47 -4.15 13.96
CA THR A 464 7.66 -3.09 13.34
C THR A 464 8.24 -2.71 11.98
N ASN A 465 7.64 -1.73 11.28
CA ASN A 465 8.24 -1.11 10.08
C ASN A 465 8.92 0.22 10.39
N ILE A 466 9.10 0.53 11.65
CA ILE A 466 9.72 1.79 12.07
C ILE A 466 11.20 1.49 12.31
N PRO A 467 12.13 2.18 11.66
CA PRO A 467 13.55 2.03 11.96
C PRO A 467 13.86 2.35 13.42
N HIS A 468 14.73 1.56 14.00
CA HIS A 468 15.23 1.82 15.34
C HIS A 468 16.24 2.97 15.30
N LYS A 469 15.99 4.00 16.09
CA LYS A 469 16.86 5.15 16.25
C LYS A 469 17.75 4.90 17.48
N ASP A 470 18.94 4.38 17.26
CA ASP A 470 19.86 3.98 18.31
C ASP A 470 21.04 4.96 18.49
N ASN A 471 21.11 6.00 17.66
CA ASN A 471 22.21 6.97 17.58
C ASN A 471 23.60 6.33 17.30
N VAL A 472 23.60 5.09 16.81
CA VAL A 472 24.82 4.36 16.45
C VAL A 472 24.85 4.05 14.97
N PHE A 473 23.80 3.38 14.47
CA PHE A 473 23.74 2.89 13.09
C PHE A 473 22.78 3.69 12.21
N ASP A 474 21.93 4.53 12.78
CA ASP A 474 20.88 5.24 12.03
C ASP A 474 21.40 6.45 11.26
N HIS A 475 22.38 7.22 11.78
CA HIS A 475 22.83 8.45 11.12
C HIS A 475 23.49 8.20 9.75
N GLY A 476 24.38 7.22 9.64
CA GLY A 476 24.99 6.85 8.34
C GLY A 476 23.93 6.34 7.35
N CYS A 477 22.96 5.57 7.85
CA CYS A 477 21.86 5.07 7.04
C CYS A 477 20.91 6.18 6.59
N ASP A 478 20.66 7.19 7.43
CA ASP A 478 19.84 8.35 7.05
C ASP A 478 20.54 9.21 6.00
N ALA A 479 21.87 9.45 6.14
CA ALA A 479 22.65 10.14 5.11
C ALA A 479 22.60 9.39 3.77
N LEU A 480 22.82 8.08 3.78
CA LEU A 480 22.75 7.24 2.57
C LEU A 480 21.37 7.28 1.93
N ARG A 481 20.31 7.13 2.74
CA ARG A 481 18.93 7.18 2.29
C ARG A 481 18.58 8.52 1.65
N MET A 482 18.98 9.64 2.28
CA MET A 482 18.78 10.98 1.72
C MET A 482 19.40 11.12 0.34
N HIS A 483 20.62 10.61 0.16
CA HIS A 483 21.28 10.63 -1.15
C HIS A 483 20.52 9.82 -2.20
N GLN A 484 20.10 8.59 -1.87
CA GLN A 484 19.39 7.74 -2.82
C GLN A 484 18.01 8.32 -3.20
N VAL A 485 17.32 8.96 -2.25
CA VAL A 485 16.10 9.72 -2.54
C VAL A 485 16.38 10.88 -3.49
N MET A 486 17.44 11.65 -3.26
CA MET A 486 17.82 12.75 -4.14
C MET A 486 18.07 12.29 -5.58
N VAL A 487 18.77 11.17 -5.76
CA VAL A 487 19.17 10.66 -7.09
C VAL A 487 18.02 9.94 -7.82
N HIS A 488 17.21 9.16 -7.11
CA HIS A 488 16.30 8.18 -7.72
C HIS A 488 14.82 8.46 -7.54
N SER A 489 14.41 9.39 -6.67
CA SER A 489 12.98 9.68 -6.50
C SER A 489 12.39 10.36 -7.74
N ARG A 490 11.38 9.74 -8.34
CA ARG A 490 10.62 10.30 -9.48
C ARG A 490 9.82 11.56 -9.09
N HIS A 491 9.59 11.76 -7.81
CA HIS A 491 8.90 12.92 -7.24
C HIS A 491 9.86 13.90 -6.57
N SER A 492 11.15 13.80 -6.90
CA SER A 492 12.19 14.72 -6.42
C SER A 492 11.88 16.15 -6.87
N THR A 493 10.92 16.77 -6.21
CA THR A 493 10.93 18.19 -5.94
C THR A 493 11.90 18.43 -4.77
N ALA A 494 13.14 17.99 -4.91
CA ALA A 494 14.23 18.57 -4.17
C ALA A 494 14.23 20.04 -4.56
N TYR A 495 13.77 20.90 -3.66
CA TYR A 495 13.82 22.35 -3.90
C TYR A 495 15.30 22.71 -4.05
N MET A 496 15.70 23.00 -5.28
CA MET A 496 16.97 23.73 -5.51
C MET A 496 16.85 25.06 -4.81
N LEU A 497 17.55 25.22 -3.71
CA LEU A 497 17.69 26.51 -3.06
C LEU A 497 18.61 27.37 -3.94
N SER A 498 18.04 28.25 -4.73
CA SER A 498 18.83 29.31 -5.36
C SER A 498 19.14 30.37 -4.30
N ARG A 499 20.33 31.00 -4.42
CA ARG A 499 20.75 32.16 -3.59
C ARG A 499 19.74 33.30 -3.50
N LYS A 500 18.65 33.27 -4.26
CA LYS A 500 17.61 34.33 -4.32
C LYS A 500 16.47 34.14 -3.31
N HIS A 501 16.47 33.06 -2.51
CA HIS A 501 15.35 32.73 -1.61
C HIS A 501 15.78 32.55 -0.13
N LEU A 502 16.93 33.15 0.24
CA LEU A 502 17.37 33.31 1.64
C LEU A 502 17.23 34.74 2.10
#